data_88380dc1640b471f86d3e7a3dc1e78be
#
_entry.id   88380dc1640b471f86d3e7a3dc1e78be
#
_cell.length_a   1.000
_cell.length_b   1.000
_cell.length_c   1.000
_cell.angle_alpha   90.00
_cell.angle_beta   90.00
_cell.angle_gamma   90.00
#
_symmetry.space_group_name_H-M   'P 1'
#
loop_
_entity.id
_entity.type
_entity.pdbx_description
1 polymer ?
#
loop_
_entity_poly.entity_id
_entity_poly.type
_entity_poly.pdbx_seq_one_letter_code
_entity_poly.pdbx_strand_id
1 'polypeptide(L)'
;MYSLPDLPAAVSRVAFATLCASFPRLAIDTPENRAARDEAAMIAVAALHPADGFEAKLAAEIVAADAWVMDNHRLAAEFRNDTAVTLRCRAEARCMMREMRSHLRELRRMQAERDKALA
;
A
#
# COMPACT_ATOMS: atom_id res chain seq x y z
N MET A 1 -17.18 -14.45 5.73
CA MET A 1 -16.12 -13.73 6.43
C MET A 1 -14.77 -14.17 5.90
N TYR A 2 -14.00 -13.24 5.48
CA TYR A 2 -12.74 -13.50 4.82
C TYR A 2 -11.66 -13.84 5.87
N SER A 3 -11.04 -15.01 5.75
CA SER A 3 -9.91 -15.32 6.60
C SER A 3 -8.64 -14.76 5.96
N LEU A 4 -8.09 -13.72 6.56
CA LEU A 4 -6.78 -13.22 6.16
C LEU A 4 -5.73 -14.29 6.47
N PRO A 5 -4.79 -14.53 5.53
CA PRO A 5 -3.73 -15.47 5.83
C PRO A 5 -2.92 -14.96 7.02
N ASP A 6 -2.69 -15.81 7.91
CA ASP A 6 -1.82 -15.94 9.08
C ASP A 6 -0.92 -14.77 9.49
N LEU A 7 -1.47 -13.55 9.58
CA LEU A 7 -0.76 -12.45 10.23
C LEU A 7 -1.14 -12.45 11.71
N PRO A 8 -0.16 -12.33 12.62
CA PRO A 8 -0.47 -12.10 14.03
C PRO A 8 -1.37 -10.88 14.19
N ALA A 9 -2.27 -10.91 15.16
CA ALA A 9 -3.24 -9.85 15.39
C ALA A 9 -2.61 -8.46 15.56
N ALA A 10 -1.48 -8.38 16.26
CA ALA A 10 -0.76 -7.12 16.43
C ALA A 10 -0.22 -6.57 15.11
N VAL A 11 0.31 -7.43 14.24
CA VAL A 11 0.82 -7.07 12.92
C VAL A 11 -0.33 -6.59 12.03
N SER A 12 -1.45 -7.30 12.02
CA SER A 12 -2.65 -6.93 11.26
C SER A 12 -3.19 -5.57 11.69
N ARG A 13 -3.22 -5.28 12.98
CA ARG A 13 -3.71 -3.99 13.50
C ARG A 13 -2.84 -2.82 13.04
N VAL A 14 -1.52 -2.96 13.11
CA VAL A 14 -0.59 -1.91 12.66
C VAL A 14 -0.76 -1.68 11.16
N ALA A 15 -0.79 -2.74 10.38
CA ALA A 15 -0.97 -2.65 8.93
C ALA A 15 -2.29 -1.97 8.57
N PHE A 16 -3.38 -2.39 9.19
CA PHE A 16 -4.70 -1.82 8.90
C PHE A 16 -4.80 -0.34 9.27
N ALA A 17 -4.28 0.04 10.44
CA ALA A 17 -4.26 1.43 10.87
C ALA A 17 -3.44 2.30 9.92
N THR A 18 -2.29 1.81 9.47
CA THR A 18 -1.43 2.52 8.50
C THR A 18 -2.14 2.69 7.16
N LEU A 19 -2.80 1.64 6.67
CA LEU A 19 -3.57 1.69 5.43
C LEU A 19 -4.70 2.71 5.51
N CYS A 20 -5.49 2.70 6.58
CA CYS A 20 -6.60 3.63 6.75
C CYS A 20 -6.14 5.08 6.77
N ALA A 21 -4.95 5.36 7.33
CA ALA A 21 -4.38 6.70 7.37
C ALA A 21 -3.77 7.15 6.04
N SER A 22 -3.43 6.21 5.14
CA SER A 22 -2.58 6.46 3.98
C SER A 22 -3.28 6.33 2.63
N PHE A 23 -4.44 5.69 2.57
CA PHE A 23 -5.15 5.47 1.29
C PHE A 23 -5.65 6.77 0.67
N PRO A 24 -5.63 6.86 -0.68
CA PRO A 24 -6.36 7.90 -1.38
C PRO A 24 -7.86 7.68 -1.24
N ARG A 25 -8.62 8.76 -1.44
CA ARG A 25 -10.07 8.71 -1.43
C ARG A 25 -10.57 7.86 -2.59
N LEU A 26 -11.56 6.98 -2.32
CA LEU A 26 -12.20 6.19 -3.37
C LEU A 26 -13.00 7.09 -4.31
N ALA A 27 -12.97 6.77 -5.62
CA ALA A 27 -13.77 7.48 -6.62
C ALA A 27 -15.28 7.34 -6.32
N ILE A 28 -15.69 6.15 -5.93
CA ILE A 28 -17.06 5.85 -5.47
C ILE A 28 -16.92 5.30 -4.04
N ASP A 29 -17.15 6.19 -3.07
CA ASP A 29 -16.93 5.88 -1.65
C ASP A 29 -18.20 5.32 -1.02
N THR A 30 -18.35 4.01 -1.08
CA THR A 30 -19.42 3.26 -0.43
C THR A 30 -18.83 2.31 0.61
N PRO A 31 -19.63 1.87 1.62
CA PRO A 31 -19.17 0.87 2.57
C PRO A 31 -18.67 -0.42 1.89
N GLU A 32 -19.34 -0.86 0.83
CA GLU A 32 -18.97 -2.06 0.06
C GLU A 32 -17.63 -1.87 -0.64
N ASN A 33 -17.41 -0.73 -1.28
CA ASN A 33 -16.16 -0.43 -1.97
C ASN A 33 -14.99 -0.27 -0.99
N ARG A 34 -15.24 0.34 0.17
CA ARG A 34 -14.22 0.44 1.23
C ARG A 34 -13.83 -0.94 1.75
N ALA A 35 -14.80 -1.80 2.01
CA ALA A 35 -14.54 -3.15 2.49
C ALA A 35 -13.75 -3.97 1.46
N ALA A 36 -14.10 -3.87 0.18
CA ALA A 36 -13.39 -4.55 -0.89
C ALA A 36 -11.94 -4.05 -1.02
N ARG A 37 -11.74 -2.74 -0.93
CA ARG A 37 -10.40 -2.13 -0.93
C ARG A 37 -9.57 -2.63 0.24
N ASP A 38 -10.12 -2.58 1.44
CA ASP A 38 -9.42 -2.95 2.66
C ASP A 38 -9.01 -4.43 2.64
N GLU A 39 -9.91 -5.29 2.18
CA GLU A 39 -9.64 -6.72 2.01
C GLU A 39 -8.50 -6.97 1.04
N ALA A 40 -8.58 -6.38 -0.16
CA ALA A 40 -7.53 -6.51 -1.17
C ALA A 40 -6.19 -5.98 -0.66
N ALA A 41 -6.20 -4.87 0.06
CA ALA A 41 -4.99 -4.27 0.62
C ALA A 41 -4.37 -5.16 1.70
N MET A 42 -5.16 -5.76 2.57
CA MET A 42 -4.65 -6.66 3.60
C MET A 42 -4.07 -7.95 3.02
N ILE A 43 -4.65 -8.45 1.91
CA ILE A 43 -4.07 -9.57 1.16
C ILE A 43 -2.69 -9.18 0.62
N ALA A 44 -2.57 -7.99 0.05
CA ALA A 44 -1.30 -7.49 -0.49
C ALA A 44 -0.25 -7.31 0.62
N VAL A 45 -0.64 -6.80 1.78
CA VAL A 45 0.24 -6.69 2.96
C VAL A 45 0.72 -8.07 3.38
N ALA A 46 -0.18 -9.04 3.49
CA ALA A 46 0.17 -10.41 3.87
C ALA A 46 1.17 -11.04 2.91
N ALA A 47 1.05 -10.75 1.61
CA ALA A 47 1.97 -11.24 0.59
C ALA A 47 3.41 -10.72 0.75
N LEU A 48 3.61 -9.63 1.49
CA LEU A 48 4.94 -9.10 1.81
C LEU A 48 5.55 -9.70 3.08
N HIS A 49 4.83 -10.58 3.75
CA HIS A 49 5.27 -11.35 4.92
C HIS A 49 5.83 -10.51 6.07
N PRO A 50 5.14 -9.45 6.54
CA PRO A 50 5.62 -8.68 7.68
C PRO A 50 5.60 -9.52 8.95
N ALA A 51 6.71 -9.50 9.71
CA ALA A 51 6.87 -10.31 10.92
C ALA A 51 6.60 -9.52 12.20
N ASP A 52 6.70 -8.20 12.15
CA ASP A 52 6.51 -7.31 13.30
C ASP A 52 5.83 -6.00 12.90
N GLY A 53 5.64 -5.10 13.87
CA GLY A 53 4.98 -3.82 13.64
C GLY A 53 5.70 -2.90 12.68
N PHE A 54 7.05 -2.90 12.67
CA PHE A 54 7.84 -2.08 11.75
C PHE A 54 7.69 -2.58 10.32
N GLU A 55 7.80 -3.88 10.12
CA GLU A 55 7.60 -4.50 8.80
C GLU A 55 6.16 -4.31 8.34
N ALA A 56 5.18 -4.41 9.23
CA ALA A 56 3.78 -4.19 8.93
C ALA A 56 3.52 -2.76 8.42
N LYS A 57 4.14 -1.78 9.07
CA LYS A 57 4.04 -0.37 8.66
C LYS A 57 4.62 -0.16 7.26
N LEU A 58 5.81 -0.67 7.00
CA LEU A 58 6.45 -0.58 5.69
C LEU A 58 5.62 -1.29 4.62
N ALA A 59 5.13 -2.49 4.90
CA ALA A 59 4.29 -3.24 3.97
C ALA A 59 3.01 -2.47 3.63
N ALA A 60 2.36 -1.87 4.62
CA ALA A 60 1.16 -1.07 4.42
C ALA A 60 1.46 0.21 3.61
N GLU A 61 2.59 0.87 3.86
CA GLU A 61 3.01 2.04 3.09
C GLU A 61 3.28 1.70 1.63
N ILE A 62 3.87 0.53 1.36
CA ILE A 62 4.08 0.04 0.00
C ILE A 62 2.73 -0.15 -0.71
N VAL A 63 1.79 -0.81 -0.06
CA VAL A 63 0.46 -1.06 -0.62
C VAL A 63 -0.30 0.24 -0.84
N ALA A 64 -0.25 1.18 0.09
CA ALA A 64 -0.88 2.49 -0.04
C ALA A 64 -0.25 3.32 -1.17
N ALA A 65 1.08 3.28 -1.32
CA ALA A 65 1.76 3.97 -2.41
C ALA A 65 1.31 3.44 -3.78
N ASP A 66 1.14 2.12 -3.91
CA ASP A 66 0.61 1.51 -5.14
C ASP A 66 -0.82 2.02 -5.42
N ALA A 67 -1.66 2.12 -4.41
CA ALA A 67 -3.01 2.65 -4.55
C ALA A 67 -3.00 4.11 -5.04
N TRP A 68 -2.07 4.93 -4.57
CA TRP A 68 -1.88 6.31 -5.04
C TRP A 68 -1.41 6.35 -6.50
N VAL A 69 -0.53 5.44 -6.90
CA VAL A 69 -0.11 5.34 -8.31
C VAL A 69 -1.31 5.04 -9.20
N MET A 70 -2.11 4.06 -8.82
CA MET A 70 -3.31 3.68 -9.58
C MET A 70 -4.34 4.82 -9.62
N ASP A 71 -4.53 5.53 -8.52
CA ASP A 71 -5.43 6.68 -8.45
C ASP A 71 -4.98 7.81 -9.38
N ASN A 72 -3.68 8.10 -9.44
CA ASN A 72 -3.13 9.10 -10.35
C ASN A 72 -3.29 8.68 -11.81
N HIS A 73 -3.13 7.39 -12.13
CA HIS A 73 -3.39 6.89 -13.49
C HIS A 73 -4.84 7.06 -13.87
N ARG A 74 -5.77 6.78 -12.94
CA ARG A 74 -7.21 6.97 -13.15
C ARG A 74 -7.53 8.43 -13.43
N LEU A 75 -7.02 9.35 -12.62
CA LEU A 75 -7.22 10.80 -12.80
C LEU A 75 -6.65 11.28 -14.12
N ALA A 76 -5.46 10.84 -14.50
CA ALA A 76 -4.85 11.20 -15.78
C ALA A 76 -5.71 10.75 -16.96
N ALA A 77 -6.28 9.55 -16.89
CA ALA A 77 -7.17 9.03 -17.93
C ALA A 77 -8.50 9.81 -17.98
N GLU A 78 -9.06 10.14 -16.81
CA GLU A 78 -10.30 10.90 -16.69
C GLU A 78 -10.16 12.33 -17.23
N PHE A 79 -9.02 12.97 -16.95
CA PHE A 79 -8.72 14.35 -17.36
C PHE A 79 -7.69 14.43 -18.49
N ARG A 80 -7.70 13.46 -19.39
CA ARG A 80 -6.69 13.33 -20.47
C ARG A 80 -6.55 14.55 -21.37
N ASN A 81 -7.59 15.39 -21.46
CA ASN A 81 -7.58 16.61 -22.25
C ASN A 81 -7.07 17.83 -21.48
N ASP A 82 -6.77 17.67 -20.19
CA ASP A 82 -6.19 18.71 -19.34
C ASP A 82 -4.70 18.40 -19.15
N THR A 83 -3.86 19.09 -19.87
CA THR A 83 -2.41 18.87 -19.84
C THR A 83 -1.81 19.11 -18.46
N ALA A 84 -2.26 20.13 -17.74
CA ALA A 84 -1.75 20.45 -16.42
C ALA A 84 -2.07 19.34 -15.40
N VAL A 85 -3.30 18.83 -15.41
CA VAL A 85 -3.72 17.71 -14.54
C VAL A 85 -2.93 16.46 -14.88
N THR A 86 -2.80 16.13 -16.17
CA THR A 86 -2.08 14.95 -16.63
C THR A 86 -0.60 14.98 -16.19
N LEU A 87 0.07 16.10 -16.34
CA LEU A 87 1.47 16.26 -15.96
C LEU A 87 1.65 16.14 -14.45
N ARG A 88 0.75 16.74 -13.67
CA ARG A 88 0.77 16.63 -12.21
C ARG A 88 0.58 15.19 -11.75
N CYS A 89 -0.40 14.49 -12.31
CA CYS A 89 -0.67 13.09 -11.98
C CYS A 89 0.53 12.19 -12.29
N ARG A 90 1.19 12.41 -13.43
CA ARG A 90 2.40 11.66 -13.81
C ARG A 90 3.55 11.92 -12.85
N ALA A 91 3.74 13.17 -12.44
CA ALA A 91 4.79 13.54 -11.49
C ALA A 91 4.56 12.90 -10.11
N GLU A 92 3.31 12.94 -9.62
CA GLU A 92 2.94 12.32 -8.36
C GLU A 92 3.08 10.79 -8.41
N ALA A 93 2.64 10.16 -9.50
CA ALA A 93 2.80 8.72 -9.69
C ALA A 93 4.27 8.30 -9.64
N ARG A 94 5.16 9.04 -10.31
CA ARG A 94 6.60 8.76 -10.27
C ARG A 94 7.18 8.92 -8.87
N CYS A 95 6.73 9.95 -8.13
CA CYS A 95 7.13 10.17 -6.74
C CYS A 95 6.73 8.97 -5.86
N MET A 96 5.49 8.54 -5.96
CA MET A 96 4.97 7.39 -5.21
C MET A 96 5.68 6.09 -5.57
N MET A 97 6.00 5.88 -6.83
CA MET A 97 6.76 4.71 -7.28
C MET A 97 8.17 4.68 -6.68
N ARG A 98 8.83 5.84 -6.58
CA ARG A 98 10.15 5.92 -5.92
C ARG A 98 10.05 5.61 -4.44
N GLU A 99 9.04 6.16 -3.74
CA GLU A 99 8.78 5.84 -2.34
C GLU A 99 8.52 4.36 -2.14
N MET A 100 7.68 3.78 -2.97
CA MET A 100 7.34 2.35 -2.93
C MET A 100 8.61 1.49 -3.04
N ARG A 101 9.47 1.80 -4.01
CA ARG A 101 10.73 1.07 -4.20
C ARG A 101 11.67 1.23 -3.01
N SER A 102 11.75 2.43 -2.44
CA SER A 102 12.57 2.71 -1.27
C SER A 102 12.10 1.90 -0.06
N HIS A 103 10.79 1.90 0.19
CA HIS A 103 10.18 1.14 1.29
C HIS A 103 10.36 -0.37 1.08
N LEU A 104 10.22 -0.84 -0.16
CA LEU A 104 10.41 -2.27 -0.46
C LEU A 104 11.84 -2.72 -0.22
N ARG A 105 12.83 -1.90 -0.62
CA ARG A 105 14.24 -2.19 -0.33
C ARG A 105 14.50 -2.26 1.18
N GLU A 106 13.94 -1.32 1.93
CA GLU A 106 14.08 -1.30 3.39
C GLU A 106 13.45 -2.52 4.04
N LEU A 107 12.23 -2.87 3.61
CA LEU A 107 11.54 -4.06 4.10
C LEU A 107 12.36 -5.32 3.85
N ARG A 108 12.87 -5.49 2.63
CA ARG A 108 13.69 -6.66 2.28
C ARG A 108 14.99 -6.70 3.05
N ARG A 109 15.62 -5.55 3.30
CA ARG A 109 16.81 -5.45 4.14
C ARG A 109 16.53 -5.93 5.56
N MET A 110 15.44 -5.46 6.15
CA MET A 110 15.02 -5.86 7.49
C MET A 110 14.73 -7.36 7.57
N GLN A 111 14.04 -7.89 6.55
CA GLN A 111 13.74 -9.32 6.47
C GLN A 111 14.99 -10.18 6.32
N ALA A 112 15.94 -9.74 5.51
CA ALA A 112 17.22 -10.44 5.33
C ALA A 112 18.04 -10.46 6.63
N GLU A 113 18.07 -9.35 7.37
CA GLU A 113 18.74 -9.28 8.67
C GLU A 113 18.09 -10.19 9.70
N ARG A 114 16.75 -10.22 9.73
CA ARG A 114 16.01 -11.12 10.60
C ARG A 114 16.32 -12.58 10.29
N ASP A 115 16.31 -12.96 9.02
CA ASP A 115 16.60 -14.33 8.60
C ASP A 115 18.02 -14.74 8.95
N LYS A 116 18.98 -13.82 8.82
CA LYS A 116 20.36 -14.03 9.26
C LYS A 116 20.46 -14.28 10.76
N ALA A 117 19.73 -13.53 11.56
CA ALA A 117 19.75 -13.65 13.01
C ALA A 117 19.15 -14.99 13.48
N LEU A 118 18.24 -15.58 12.69
CA LEU A 118 17.61 -16.86 12.98
C LEU A 118 18.37 -18.07 12.44
N ALA A 119 19.40 -17.85 11.62
CA ALA A 119 20.19 -18.92 11.02
C ALA A 119 21.20 -19.54 11.99
#